data_4945d437c98a37ce8f564149555d1e1a
#
_entry.id   4945d437c98a37ce8f564149555d1e1a
#
_cell.length_a   1.000
_cell.length_b   1.000
_cell.length_c   1.000
_cell.angle_alpha   90.00
_cell.angle_beta   90.00
_cell.angle_gamma   90.00
#
_symmetry.space_group_name_H-M   'P 1'
#
loop_
_entity.id
_entity.type
_entity.pdbx_description
1 polymer ?
#
loop_
_entity_poly.entity_id
_entity_poly.type
_entity_poly.pdbx_seq_one_letter_code
_entity_poly.pdbx_strand_id
1 'polypeptide(L)'
;MAAEAAKIGAVAVAAAAPGAVAMSVEAAEAVEAAEVVEAVDAEQAFGRLERLYAQLPAMEEKGAALARARSAAEVDGLAKAAAYRAAELARAETLVAEAEACVCEAEAALARSEAAGGDAAEKAAHLGDLRLALMAAGTQRGLKVGPAQNAEHALAQALEASPFDTVEEARVALLPADSLAALSAEVQAYQADYAEALAVCQQLEDGEESAGLPQSATS
;
A
#
# COMPACT_ATOMS: atom_id res chain seq x y z
N MET A 1 24.31 35.09 -18.44
CA MET A 1 23.95 36.45 -18.86
C MET A 1 23.31 37.08 -17.64
N ALA A 2 24.07 37.86 -17.01
CA ALA A 2 24.14 39.32 -16.93
C ALA A 2 23.19 39.79 -15.83
N ALA A 3 23.72 40.17 -14.69
CA ALA A 3 24.28 41.49 -14.34
C ALA A 3 23.15 42.49 -14.03
N GLU A 4 23.17 43.26 -13.08
CA GLU A 4 24.00 44.25 -12.39
C GLU A 4 23.09 44.99 -11.40
N ALA A 5 23.50 45.18 -10.22
CA ALA A 5 24.11 46.40 -9.66
C ALA A 5 23.14 47.55 -9.36
N ALA A 6 23.17 48.04 -8.12
CA ALA A 6 23.58 49.42 -7.82
C ALA A 6 23.56 49.67 -6.30
N LYS A 7 24.69 49.94 -5.81
CA LYS A 7 25.16 50.84 -4.76
C LYS A 7 24.51 52.24 -4.83
N ILE A 8 24.35 52.88 -3.66
CA ILE A 8 24.53 54.30 -3.29
C ILE A 8 23.91 54.39 -1.87
N GLY A 9 24.45 54.86 -0.78
CA GLY A 9 25.53 55.80 -0.56
C GLY A 9 25.31 56.34 0.86
N ALA A 10 26.35 56.39 1.63
CA ALA A 10 26.37 56.85 3.01
C ALA A 10 26.11 58.37 3.12
N VAL A 11 25.46 58.77 4.20
CA VAL A 11 25.82 60.01 4.92
C VAL A 11 25.47 59.84 6.41
N ALA A 12 26.49 59.97 7.24
CA ALA A 12 26.40 60.08 8.68
C ALA A 12 26.03 61.49 9.09
N VAL A 13 25.11 61.63 10.04
CA VAL A 13 25.06 62.81 10.91
C VAL A 13 24.78 62.34 12.33
N ALA A 14 25.75 62.59 13.18
CA ALA A 14 25.63 62.38 14.61
C ALA A 14 24.80 63.55 15.22
N ALA A 15 23.83 63.21 16.08
CA ALA A 15 23.28 64.14 17.05
C ALA A 15 22.96 63.35 18.32
N ALA A 16 23.65 63.66 19.36
CA ALA A 16 23.44 63.22 20.74
C ALA A 16 22.15 63.83 21.30
N ALA A 17 21.32 62.99 21.94
CA ALA A 17 20.26 63.45 22.84
C ALA A 17 20.04 62.42 23.98
N PRO A 18 19.77 62.91 25.22
CA PRO A 18 19.70 62.09 26.42
C PRO A 18 18.30 61.48 26.59
N GLY A 19 18.22 60.13 26.63
CA GLY A 19 16.98 59.40 26.81
C GLY A 19 17.18 57.91 27.14
N ALA A 20 18.29 57.58 27.78
CA ALA A 20 18.73 56.22 27.97
C ALA A 20 18.18 55.48 29.21
N VAL A 21 17.09 55.93 29.84
CA VAL A 21 16.58 55.30 31.07
C VAL A 21 15.14 54.78 30.93
N ALA A 22 14.37 55.19 29.90
CA ALA A 22 12.99 54.72 29.71
C ALA A 22 12.84 53.45 28.85
N MET A 23 13.86 53.06 28.07
CA MET A 23 13.83 51.88 27.19
C MET A 23 14.09 50.54 27.90
N SER A 24 14.54 50.54 29.15
CA SER A 24 14.90 49.32 29.86
C SER A 24 13.68 48.59 30.49
N VAL A 25 12.62 49.29 30.80
CA VAL A 25 11.44 48.72 31.45
C VAL A 25 10.50 48.09 30.40
N GLU A 26 10.24 48.79 29.28
CA GLU A 26 9.42 48.23 28.20
C GLU A 26 10.08 47.03 27.51
N ALA A 27 11.42 47.03 27.37
CA ALA A 27 12.14 45.89 26.83
C ALA A 27 12.14 44.70 27.80
N ALA A 28 12.21 44.93 29.10
CA ALA A 28 12.12 43.87 30.10
C ALA A 28 10.69 43.26 30.18
N GLU A 29 9.64 44.08 30.13
CA GLU A 29 8.26 43.62 30.08
C GLU A 29 7.94 42.85 28.77
N ALA A 30 8.51 43.26 27.63
CA ALA A 30 8.35 42.55 26.35
C ALA A 30 9.08 41.20 26.34
N VAL A 31 10.25 41.11 26.96
CA VAL A 31 10.98 39.83 27.10
C VAL A 31 10.25 38.89 28.05
N GLU A 32 9.76 39.39 29.19
CA GLU A 32 9.00 38.59 30.16
C GLU A 32 7.66 38.11 29.57
N ALA A 33 6.98 38.96 28.78
CA ALA A 33 5.76 38.55 28.05
C ALA A 33 6.04 37.52 26.94
N ALA A 34 7.15 37.61 26.22
CA ALA A 34 7.57 36.63 25.21
C ALA A 34 7.94 35.30 25.86
N GLU A 35 8.67 35.29 26.96
CA GLU A 35 9.05 34.11 27.72
C GLU A 35 7.82 33.37 28.30
N VAL A 36 6.80 34.10 28.77
CA VAL A 36 5.53 33.56 29.26
C VAL A 36 4.72 32.94 28.10
N VAL A 37 4.68 33.54 26.92
CA VAL A 37 3.99 33.01 25.75
C VAL A 37 4.67 31.72 25.25
N GLU A 38 6.00 31.73 25.19
CA GLU A 38 6.77 30.56 24.76
C GLU A 38 6.62 29.38 25.76
N ALA A 39 6.59 29.65 27.05
CA ALA A 39 6.33 28.63 28.08
C ALA A 39 4.91 28.04 28.00
N VAL A 40 3.90 28.87 27.71
CA VAL A 40 2.51 28.40 27.51
C VAL A 40 2.39 27.55 26.27
N ASP A 41 3.07 27.90 25.18
CA ASP A 41 3.08 27.12 23.94
C ASP A 41 3.80 25.77 24.14
N ALA A 42 4.90 25.75 24.91
CA ALA A 42 5.60 24.52 25.27
C ALA A 42 4.74 23.58 26.11
N GLU A 43 4.08 24.10 27.16
CA GLU A 43 3.19 23.30 28.01
C GLU A 43 2.02 22.69 27.21
N GLN A 44 1.46 23.45 26.25
CA GLN A 44 0.42 22.96 25.37
C GLN A 44 0.93 21.86 24.41
N ALA A 45 2.13 22.02 23.87
CA ALA A 45 2.75 21.04 22.97
C ALA A 45 3.03 19.71 23.71
N PHE A 46 3.66 19.78 24.87
CA PHE A 46 3.91 18.59 25.70
C PHE A 46 2.62 17.94 26.19
N GLY A 47 1.62 18.72 26.60
CA GLY A 47 0.32 18.19 26.98
C GLY A 47 -0.47 17.57 25.83
N ARG A 48 -0.24 18.02 24.57
CA ARG A 48 -0.78 17.35 23.36
C ARG A 48 -0.10 16.01 23.14
N LEU A 49 1.23 15.97 23.22
CA LEU A 49 2.02 14.74 23.04
C LEU A 49 1.68 13.69 24.10
N GLU A 50 1.54 14.08 25.37
CA GLU A 50 1.16 13.21 26.46
C GLU A 50 -0.21 12.57 26.24
N ARG A 51 -1.20 13.35 25.78
CA ARG A 51 -2.54 12.82 25.44
C ARG A 51 -2.50 11.84 24.28
N LEU A 52 -1.71 12.11 23.25
CA LEU A 52 -1.52 11.20 22.14
C LEU A 52 -0.80 9.92 22.59
N TYR A 53 0.23 10.05 23.43
CA TYR A 53 0.92 8.91 23.98
C TYR A 53 0.01 8.00 24.82
N ALA A 54 -0.91 8.58 25.59
CA ALA A 54 -1.92 7.82 26.33
C ALA A 54 -2.88 7.03 25.41
N GLN A 55 -3.07 7.47 24.15
CA GLN A 55 -3.90 6.77 23.17
C GLN A 55 -3.13 5.70 22.37
N LEU A 56 -1.79 5.69 22.45
CA LEU A 56 -0.93 4.80 21.68
C LEU A 56 -1.35 3.33 21.73
N PRO A 57 -1.61 2.72 22.91
CA PRO A 57 -1.98 1.30 22.95
C PRO A 57 -3.26 0.98 22.17
N ALA A 58 -4.27 1.85 22.26
CA ALA A 58 -5.52 1.67 21.52
C ALA A 58 -5.33 1.83 20.00
N MET A 59 -4.42 2.72 19.58
CA MET A 59 -4.09 2.92 18.17
C MET A 59 -3.20 1.82 17.60
N GLU A 60 -2.34 1.22 18.41
CA GLU A 60 -1.59 0.01 18.04
C GLU A 60 -2.53 -1.17 17.79
N GLU A 61 -3.54 -1.39 18.64
CA GLU A 61 -4.57 -2.40 18.42
C GLU A 61 -5.35 -2.16 17.12
N LYS A 62 -5.72 -0.90 16.83
CA LYS A 62 -6.36 -0.54 15.57
C LYS A 62 -5.45 -0.73 14.37
N GLY A 63 -4.17 -0.40 14.50
CA GLY A 63 -3.15 -0.65 13.50
C GLY A 63 -2.99 -2.13 13.17
N ALA A 64 -2.94 -2.97 14.21
CA ALA A 64 -2.88 -4.43 14.06
C ALA A 64 -4.15 -4.99 13.40
N ALA A 65 -5.34 -4.50 13.79
CA ALA A 65 -6.61 -4.87 13.16
C ALA A 65 -6.66 -4.47 11.69
N LEU A 66 -6.18 -3.26 11.35
CA LEU A 66 -6.07 -2.78 9.98
C LEU A 66 -5.12 -3.64 9.13
N ALA A 67 -3.94 -3.98 9.68
CA ALA A 67 -2.98 -4.83 9.01
C ALA A 67 -3.57 -6.23 8.75
N ARG A 68 -4.23 -6.82 9.75
CA ARG A 68 -4.91 -8.10 9.63
C ARG A 68 -6.01 -8.07 8.57
N ALA A 69 -6.84 -7.04 8.54
CA ALA A 69 -7.91 -6.90 7.55
C ALA A 69 -7.38 -6.69 6.12
N ARG A 70 -6.28 -5.97 5.95
CA ARG A 70 -5.60 -5.81 4.65
C ARG A 70 -5.04 -7.14 4.14
N SER A 71 -4.35 -7.88 5.00
CA SER A 71 -3.85 -9.22 4.68
C SER A 71 -4.99 -10.18 4.32
N ALA A 72 -6.13 -10.12 5.03
CA ALA A 72 -7.32 -10.89 4.71
C ALA A 72 -7.88 -10.55 3.32
N ALA A 73 -7.94 -9.29 2.95
CA ALA A 73 -8.41 -8.85 1.64
C ALA A 73 -7.48 -9.29 0.51
N GLU A 74 -6.17 -9.28 0.73
CA GLU A 74 -5.18 -9.79 -0.22
C GLU A 74 -5.34 -11.30 -0.46
N VAL A 75 -5.41 -12.10 0.61
CA VAL A 75 -5.61 -13.55 0.53
C VAL A 75 -6.93 -13.89 -0.18
N ASP A 76 -8.04 -13.22 0.15
CA ASP A 76 -9.32 -13.47 -0.51
C ASP A 76 -9.29 -13.05 -2.00
N GLY A 77 -8.62 -11.96 -2.33
CA GLY A 77 -8.41 -11.54 -3.72
C GLY A 77 -7.64 -12.59 -4.54
N LEU A 78 -6.54 -13.12 -3.99
CA LEU A 78 -5.74 -14.16 -4.62
C LEU A 78 -6.50 -15.50 -4.69
N ALA A 79 -7.27 -15.84 -3.66
CA ALA A 79 -8.12 -17.04 -3.68
C ALA A 79 -9.19 -16.99 -4.80
N LYS A 80 -9.82 -15.84 -4.99
CA LYS A 80 -10.76 -15.61 -6.11
C LYS A 80 -10.06 -15.73 -7.46
N ALA A 81 -8.86 -15.17 -7.60
CA ALA A 81 -8.07 -15.27 -8.82
C ALA A 81 -7.65 -16.72 -9.11
N ALA A 82 -7.18 -17.46 -8.11
CA ALA A 82 -6.83 -18.88 -8.25
C ALA A 82 -8.04 -19.72 -8.65
N ALA A 83 -9.17 -19.54 -8.00
CA ALA A 83 -10.42 -20.23 -8.35
C ALA A 83 -10.88 -19.92 -9.78
N TYR A 84 -10.77 -18.68 -10.23
CA TYR A 84 -11.09 -18.29 -11.59
C TYR A 84 -10.17 -18.99 -12.61
N ARG A 85 -8.85 -19.00 -12.37
CA ARG A 85 -7.88 -19.66 -13.26
C ARG A 85 -8.02 -21.17 -13.28
N ALA A 86 -8.30 -21.80 -12.14
CA ALA A 86 -8.60 -23.22 -12.07
C ALA A 86 -9.87 -23.58 -12.88
N ALA A 87 -10.91 -22.75 -12.79
CA ALA A 87 -12.13 -22.94 -13.59
C ALA A 87 -11.90 -22.78 -15.10
N GLU A 88 -11.02 -21.84 -15.52
CA GLU A 88 -10.63 -21.71 -16.93
C GLU A 88 -9.87 -22.94 -17.43
N LEU A 89 -8.95 -23.48 -16.63
CA LEU A 89 -8.22 -24.71 -16.97
C LEU A 89 -9.17 -25.92 -17.07
N ALA A 90 -10.05 -26.09 -16.08
CA ALA A 90 -11.03 -27.19 -16.10
C ALA A 90 -11.95 -27.16 -17.34
N ARG A 91 -12.39 -25.98 -17.78
CA ARG A 91 -13.15 -25.81 -19.03
C ARG A 91 -12.34 -26.26 -20.26
N ALA A 92 -11.06 -25.85 -20.31
CA ALA A 92 -10.19 -26.23 -21.41
C ALA A 92 -9.91 -27.74 -21.40
N GLU A 93 -9.81 -28.39 -20.25
CA GLU A 93 -9.67 -29.84 -20.10
C GLU A 93 -10.94 -30.58 -20.57
N THR A 94 -12.12 -30.04 -20.25
CA THR A 94 -13.39 -30.57 -20.75
C THR A 94 -13.44 -30.52 -22.27
N LEU A 95 -13.03 -29.42 -22.91
CA LEU A 95 -12.98 -29.29 -24.36
C LEU A 95 -12.01 -30.29 -25.02
N VAL A 96 -10.87 -30.57 -24.38
CA VAL A 96 -9.94 -31.61 -24.86
C VAL A 96 -10.60 -32.99 -24.78
N ALA A 97 -11.22 -33.34 -23.66
CA ALA A 97 -11.88 -34.62 -23.48
C ALA A 97 -13.03 -34.82 -24.47
N GLU A 98 -13.84 -33.81 -24.76
CA GLU A 98 -14.88 -33.82 -25.76
C GLU A 98 -14.31 -34.04 -27.18
N ALA A 99 -13.23 -33.33 -27.54
CA ALA A 99 -12.57 -33.49 -28.82
C ALA A 99 -11.93 -34.89 -28.97
N GLU A 100 -11.34 -35.44 -27.93
CA GLU A 100 -10.82 -36.82 -27.91
C GLU A 100 -11.93 -37.85 -28.15
N ALA A 101 -13.06 -37.68 -27.48
CA ALA A 101 -14.23 -38.57 -27.70
C ALA A 101 -14.72 -38.53 -29.16
N CYS A 102 -14.84 -37.33 -29.75
CA CYS A 102 -15.21 -37.17 -31.15
C CYS A 102 -14.20 -37.83 -32.11
N VAL A 103 -12.91 -37.72 -31.85
CA VAL A 103 -11.87 -38.39 -32.66
C VAL A 103 -12.01 -39.90 -32.55
N CYS A 104 -12.18 -40.45 -31.34
CA CYS A 104 -12.39 -41.90 -31.15
C CYS A 104 -13.64 -42.42 -31.87
N GLU A 105 -14.76 -41.69 -31.83
CA GLU A 105 -15.99 -42.06 -32.56
C GLU A 105 -15.80 -42.05 -34.08
N ALA A 106 -15.10 -41.02 -34.59
CA ALA A 106 -14.82 -40.89 -36.02
C ALA A 106 -13.86 -42.01 -36.51
N GLU A 107 -12.85 -42.35 -35.72
CA GLU A 107 -11.95 -43.50 -36.02
C GLU A 107 -12.71 -44.82 -36.09
N ALA A 108 -13.61 -45.08 -35.13
CA ALA A 108 -14.44 -46.25 -35.15
C ALA A 108 -15.43 -46.27 -36.33
N ALA A 109 -15.95 -45.10 -36.75
CA ALA A 109 -16.83 -44.99 -37.92
C ALA A 109 -16.08 -45.20 -39.22
N LEU A 110 -14.86 -44.71 -39.34
CA LEU A 110 -13.99 -44.96 -40.50
C LEU A 110 -13.66 -46.45 -40.65
N ALA A 111 -13.20 -47.08 -39.57
CA ALA A 111 -12.90 -48.55 -39.60
C ALA A 111 -14.08 -49.38 -39.99
N ARG A 112 -15.28 -49.03 -39.52
CA ARG A 112 -16.53 -49.76 -39.95
C ARG A 112 -16.85 -49.55 -41.43
N SER A 113 -16.61 -48.36 -41.97
CA SER A 113 -16.83 -48.07 -43.38
C SER A 113 -15.86 -48.85 -44.30
N GLU A 114 -14.58 -48.84 -43.89
CA GLU A 114 -13.55 -49.65 -44.63
C GLU A 114 -13.85 -51.11 -44.66
N ALA A 115 -14.24 -51.69 -43.51
CA ALA A 115 -14.63 -53.11 -43.42
C ALA A 115 -15.84 -53.44 -44.26
N ALA A 116 -16.77 -52.50 -44.48
CA ALA A 116 -17.96 -52.68 -45.32
C ALA A 116 -17.72 -52.41 -46.81
N GLY A 117 -16.51 -52.00 -47.22
CA GLY A 117 -16.19 -51.65 -48.63
C GLY A 117 -16.85 -50.33 -49.07
N GLY A 118 -17.25 -49.50 -48.16
CA GLY A 118 -17.87 -48.20 -48.40
C GLY A 118 -16.86 -47.07 -48.72
N ASP A 119 -17.39 -45.89 -49.09
CA ASP A 119 -16.58 -44.72 -49.33
C ASP A 119 -15.98 -44.16 -47.98
N ALA A 120 -14.71 -44.40 -47.82
CA ALA A 120 -13.97 -43.97 -46.60
C ALA A 120 -13.37 -42.55 -46.72
N ALA A 121 -13.36 -41.97 -47.91
CA ALA A 121 -12.61 -40.71 -48.16
C ALA A 121 -13.20 -39.51 -47.38
N GLU A 122 -14.53 -39.38 -47.37
CA GLU A 122 -15.22 -38.31 -46.63
C GLU A 122 -15.01 -38.44 -45.12
N LYS A 123 -15.10 -39.69 -44.60
CA LYS A 123 -14.86 -39.97 -43.17
C LYS A 123 -13.42 -39.73 -42.74
N ALA A 124 -12.47 -40.05 -43.62
CA ALA A 124 -11.06 -39.75 -43.39
C ALA A 124 -10.78 -38.25 -43.35
N ALA A 125 -11.41 -37.46 -44.26
CA ALA A 125 -11.31 -36.01 -44.23
C ALA A 125 -11.89 -35.42 -42.91
N HIS A 126 -13.10 -35.89 -42.53
CA HIS A 126 -13.74 -35.48 -41.26
C HIS A 126 -12.88 -35.83 -40.04
N LEU A 127 -12.27 -36.99 -39.99
CA LEU A 127 -11.33 -37.37 -38.94
C LEU A 127 -10.10 -36.41 -38.92
N GLY A 128 -9.62 -36.01 -40.08
CA GLY A 128 -8.55 -34.99 -40.18
C GLY A 128 -8.93 -33.69 -39.52
N ASP A 129 -10.14 -33.19 -39.78
CA ASP A 129 -10.64 -31.93 -39.18
C ASP A 129 -10.79 -32.06 -37.66
N LEU A 130 -11.30 -33.19 -37.15
CA LEU A 130 -11.41 -33.43 -35.70
C LEU A 130 -10.07 -33.51 -35.01
N ARG A 131 -9.05 -34.10 -35.66
CA ARG A 131 -7.68 -34.11 -35.12
C ARG A 131 -7.07 -32.72 -35.04
N LEU A 132 -7.33 -31.84 -36.01
CA LEU A 132 -6.94 -30.45 -35.94
C LEU A 132 -7.64 -29.70 -34.82
N ALA A 133 -8.94 -29.95 -34.62
CA ALA A 133 -9.69 -29.37 -33.47
C ALA A 133 -9.14 -29.84 -32.12
N LEU A 134 -8.80 -31.14 -31.99
CA LEU A 134 -8.15 -31.68 -30.80
C LEU A 134 -6.79 -30.99 -30.51
N MET A 135 -5.97 -30.82 -31.55
CA MET A 135 -4.69 -30.08 -31.40
C MET A 135 -4.91 -28.64 -30.93
N ALA A 136 -5.93 -27.96 -31.49
CA ALA A 136 -6.28 -26.60 -31.07
C ALA A 136 -6.74 -26.55 -29.59
N ALA A 137 -7.62 -27.51 -29.20
CA ALA A 137 -8.05 -27.61 -27.80
C ALA A 137 -6.88 -27.90 -26.85
N GLY A 138 -5.98 -28.80 -27.22
CA GLY A 138 -4.77 -29.12 -26.46
C GLY A 138 -3.86 -27.89 -26.30
N THR A 139 -3.71 -27.08 -27.35
CA THR A 139 -2.97 -25.82 -27.30
C THR A 139 -3.62 -24.84 -26.34
N GLN A 140 -4.96 -24.67 -26.41
CA GLN A 140 -5.70 -23.81 -25.50
C GLN A 140 -5.56 -24.24 -24.04
N ARG A 141 -5.65 -25.56 -23.76
CA ARG A 141 -5.36 -26.09 -22.41
C ARG A 141 -3.96 -25.75 -21.97
N GLY A 142 -2.95 -25.93 -22.82
CA GLY A 142 -1.56 -25.62 -22.51
C GLY A 142 -1.37 -24.16 -22.08
N LEU A 143 -2.07 -23.20 -22.73
CA LEU A 143 -2.03 -21.77 -22.38
C LEU A 143 -2.67 -21.46 -21.02
N LYS A 144 -3.52 -22.35 -20.46
CA LYS A 144 -4.20 -22.15 -19.18
C LYS A 144 -3.44 -22.77 -17.99
N VAL A 145 -2.57 -23.73 -18.21
CA VAL A 145 -1.83 -24.44 -17.14
C VAL A 145 -0.94 -23.48 -16.35
N GLY A 146 -0.06 -22.73 -17.01
CA GLY A 146 0.85 -21.81 -16.36
C GLY A 146 0.14 -20.76 -15.50
N PRO A 147 -0.85 -20.02 -16.05
CA PRO A 147 -1.62 -19.06 -15.27
C PRO A 147 -2.34 -19.66 -14.06
N ALA A 148 -2.86 -20.90 -14.14
CA ALA A 148 -3.50 -21.57 -13.01
C ALA A 148 -2.48 -21.90 -11.91
N GLN A 149 -1.35 -22.50 -12.29
CA GLN A 149 -0.27 -22.81 -11.35
C GLN A 149 0.31 -21.57 -10.68
N ASN A 150 0.52 -20.49 -11.43
CA ASN A 150 1.03 -19.23 -10.90
C ASN A 150 0.06 -18.60 -9.89
N ALA A 151 -1.25 -18.63 -10.17
CA ALA A 151 -2.26 -18.10 -9.26
C ALA A 151 -2.37 -18.95 -7.97
N GLU A 152 -2.27 -20.24 -8.07
CA GLU A 152 -2.24 -21.18 -6.93
C GLU A 152 -0.99 -20.95 -6.05
N HIS A 153 0.18 -20.80 -6.69
CA HIS A 153 1.43 -20.50 -5.99
C HIS A 153 1.40 -19.13 -5.30
N ALA A 154 0.86 -18.09 -5.96
CA ALA A 154 0.71 -16.78 -5.36
C ALA A 154 -0.21 -16.80 -4.12
N LEU A 155 -1.31 -17.58 -4.18
CA LEU A 155 -2.18 -17.77 -3.03
C LEU A 155 -1.45 -18.49 -1.88
N ALA A 156 -0.70 -19.54 -2.19
CA ALA A 156 0.07 -20.27 -1.17
C ALA A 156 1.10 -19.37 -0.48
N GLN A 157 1.84 -18.57 -1.24
CA GLN A 157 2.78 -17.60 -0.69
C GLN A 157 2.11 -16.52 0.18
N ALA A 158 0.96 -16.02 -0.25
CA ALA A 158 0.23 -15.03 0.53
C ALA A 158 -0.33 -15.61 1.84
N LEU A 159 -0.78 -16.86 1.85
CA LEU A 159 -1.18 -17.57 3.07
C LEU A 159 0.02 -17.74 4.01
N GLU A 160 1.16 -18.18 3.51
CA GLU A 160 2.38 -18.36 4.31
C GLU A 160 2.87 -17.03 4.93
N ALA A 161 2.74 -15.91 4.21
CA ALA A 161 3.11 -14.59 4.69
C ALA A 161 2.05 -13.92 5.57
N SER A 162 0.85 -14.49 5.66
CA SER A 162 -0.30 -13.93 6.37
C SER A 162 -0.43 -14.53 7.79
N PRO A 163 -1.21 -13.90 8.69
CA PRO A 163 -1.55 -14.47 9.99
C PRO A 163 -2.70 -15.51 9.92
N PHE A 164 -2.98 -16.09 8.75
CA PHE A 164 -4.09 -17.03 8.51
C PHE A 164 -3.56 -18.36 8.01
N ASP A 165 -4.06 -19.44 8.58
CA ASP A 165 -3.74 -20.79 8.10
C ASP A 165 -4.60 -21.19 6.89
N THR A 166 -5.79 -20.58 6.72
CA THR A 166 -6.74 -20.91 5.68
C THR A 166 -7.40 -19.68 5.05
N VAL A 167 -7.90 -19.85 3.82
CA VAL A 167 -8.68 -18.81 3.12
C VAL A 167 -9.98 -18.50 3.88
N GLU A 168 -10.58 -19.48 4.51
CA GLU A 168 -11.82 -19.33 5.29
C GLU A 168 -11.58 -18.45 6.52
N GLU A 169 -10.47 -18.60 7.22
CA GLU A 169 -10.09 -17.73 8.32
C GLU A 169 -9.85 -16.29 7.85
N ALA A 170 -9.18 -16.12 6.72
CA ALA A 170 -9.01 -14.80 6.12
C ALA A 170 -10.35 -14.15 5.78
N ARG A 171 -11.31 -14.90 5.22
CA ARG A 171 -12.66 -14.41 4.92
C ARG A 171 -13.44 -13.94 6.14
N VAL A 172 -13.29 -14.62 7.27
CA VAL A 172 -13.92 -14.18 8.53
C VAL A 172 -13.34 -12.86 9.03
N ALA A 173 -12.07 -12.59 8.73
CA ALA A 173 -11.39 -11.36 9.11
C ALA A 173 -11.59 -10.18 8.14
N LEU A 174 -12.32 -10.37 7.04
CA LEU A 174 -12.64 -9.31 6.09
C LEU A 174 -13.49 -8.22 6.73
N LEU A 175 -13.10 -6.98 6.49
CA LEU A 175 -13.92 -5.82 6.82
C LEU A 175 -14.60 -5.26 5.56
N PRO A 176 -15.80 -4.68 5.68
CA PRO A 176 -16.41 -3.90 4.61
C PRO A 176 -15.47 -2.77 4.16
N ALA A 177 -15.50 -2.42 2.88
CA ALA A 177 -14.59 -1.42 2.30
C ALA A 177 -14.66 -0.07 3.04
N ASP A 178 -15.87 0.37 3.40
CA ASP A 178 -16.07 1.63 4.14
C ASP A 178 -15.46 1.56 5.55
N SER A 179 -15.60 0.42 6.23
CA SER A 179 -15.02 0.21 7.57
C SER A 179 -13.49 0.16 7.50
N LEU A 180 -12.94 -0.48 6.48
CA LEU A 180 -11.49 -0.53 6.24
C LEU A 180 -10.93 0.87 5.95
N ALA A 181 -11.64 1.65 5.12
CA ALA A 181 -11.26 3.02 4.79
C ALA A 181 -11.32 3.93 6.03
N ALA A 182 -12.38 3.84 6.83
CA ALA A 182 -12.53 4.61 8.06
C ALA A 182 -11.43 4.29 9.07
N LEU A 183 -11.16 3.00 9.30
CA LEU A 183 -10.09 2.56 10.21
C LEU A 183 -8.71 3.02 9.70
N SER A 184 -8.47 2.95 8.39
CA SER A 184 -7.22 3.42 7.78
C SER A 184 -7.04 4.92 7.96
N ALA A 185 -8.10 5.71 7.75
CA ALA A 185 -8.06 7.17 7.93
C ALA A 185 -7.81 7.55 9.39
N GLU A 186 -8.45 6.86 10.34
CA GLU A 186 -8.24 7.10 11.77
C GLU A 186 -6.81 6.84 12.20
N VAL A 187 -6.23 5.70 11.81
CA VAL A 187 -4.84 5.35 12.13
C VAL A 187 -3.85 6.33 11.50
N GLN A 188 -4.08 6.72 10.24
CA GLN A 188 -3.23 7.69 9.54
C GLN A 188 -3.32 9.08 10.17
N ALA A 189 -4.51 9.54 10.54
CA ALA A 189 -4.68 10.83 11.21
C ALA A 189 -3.94 10.86 12.55
N TYR A 190 -4.07 9.81 13.36
CA TYR A 190 -3.33 9.70 14.61
C TYR A 190 -1.81 9.70 14.40
N GLN A 191 -1.30 8.95 13.42
CA GLN A 191 0.13 8.92 13.11
C GLN A 191 0.66 10.30 12.68
N ALA A 192 -0.11 11.03 11.89
CA ALA A 192 0.24 12.39 11.48
C ALA A 192 0.26 13.35 12.67
N ASP A 193 -0.79 13.31 13.51
CA ASP A 193 -0.90 14.14 14.71
C ASP A 193 0.24 13.86 15.71
N TYR A 194 0.58 12.58 15.89
CA TYR A 194 1.67 12.17 16.78
C TYR A 194 3.04 12.64 16.26
N ALA A 195 3.29 12.47 14.96
CA ALA A 195 4.54 12.92 14.33
C ALA A 195 4.69 14.45 14.41
N GLU A 196 3.59 15.20 14.18
CA GLU A 196 3.59 16.66 14.30
C GLU A 196 3.87 17.10 15.75
N ALA A 197 3.16 16.54 16.73
CA ALA A 197 3.36 16.87 18.14
C ALA A 197 4.78 16.55 18.61
N LEU A 198 5.32 15.41 18.20
CA LEU A 198 6.70 15.02 18.52
C LEU A 198 7.72 15.99 17.92
N ALA A 199 7.54 16.40 16.65
CA ALA A 199 8.43 17.35 15.99
C ALA A 199 8.43 18.73 16.68
N VAL A 200 7.27 19.21 17.13
CA VAL A 200 7.17 20.47 17.89
C VAL A 200 7.90 20.37 19.22
N CYS A 201 7.70 19.28 19.99
CA CYS A 201 8.39 19.10 21.25
C CYS A 201 9.92 19.01 21.07
N GLN A 202 10.40 18.32 20.04
CA GLN A 202 11.83 18.26 19.72
C GLN A 202 12.42 19.64 19.39
N GLN A 203 11.69 20.46 18.63
CA GLN A 203 12.13 21.82 18.30
C GLN A 203 12.23 22.70 19.55
N LEU A 204 11.33 22.55 20.50
CA LEU A 204 11.35 23.29 21.78
C LEU A 204 12.54 22.85 22.62
N GLU A 205 12.81 21.55 22.74
CA GLU A 205 13.97 21.01 23.46
C GLU A 205 15.30 21.48 22.85
N ASP A 206 15.44 21.42 21.51
CA ASP A 206 16.64 21.89 20.79
C ASP A 206 16.84 23.43 20.95
N GLY A 207 15.76 24.19 21.02
CA GLY A 207 15.78 25.63 21.24
C GLY A 207 16.29 26.00 22.64
N GLU A 208 15.84 25.30 23.67
CA GLU A 208 16.29 25.51 25.07
C GLU A 208 17.77 25.15 25.24
N GLU A 209 18.23 24.04 24.63
CA GLU A 209 19.63 23.61 24.69
C GLU A 209 20.57 24.62 24.02
N SER A 210 20.12 25.26 22.93
CA SER A 210 20.87 26.30 22.21
C SER A 210 20.95 27.63 22.97
N ALA A 211 19.92 27.96 23.74
CA ALA A 211 19.88 29.20 24.57
C ALA A 211 20.68 29.07 25.85
N GLY A 212 20.89 27.85 26.35
CA GLY A 212 21.61 27.60 27.60
C GLY A 212 23.14 27.55 27.51
N LEU A 213 23.75 27.61 26.33
CA LEU A 213 25.20 27.61 26.17
C LEU A 213 25.76 29.01 26.41
N PRO A 214 26.52 29.27 27.54
CA PRO A 214 27.19 30.54 27.75
C PRO A 214 28.23 30.73 26.63
N GLN A 215 28.10 31.81 25.86
CA GLN A 215 29.16 32.25 24.95
C GLN A 215 30.41 32.49 25.78
N SER A 216 31.31 31.49 25.84
CA SER A 216 32.61 31.62 26.42
C SER A 216 33.34 32.71 25.64
N ALA A 217 33.42 33.89 26.26
CA ALA A 217 34.15 35.04 25.79
C ALA A 217 35.62 34.63 25.52
N THR A 218 35.98 34.58 24.27
CA THR A 218 37.38 34.55 23.83
C THR A 218 37.94 35.96 24.06
N SER A 219 38.76 36.09 25.09
CA SER A 219 39.69 37.23 25.29
C SER A 219 40.98 37.00 24.54
#